data_f96c00ff627cec24300ce5fb4bc2edc6
#
_entry.id   f96c00ff627cec24300ce5fb4bc2edc6
#
_cell.length_a   1.000
_cell.length_b   1.000
_cell.length_c   1.000
_cell.angle_alpha   90.00
_cell.angle_beta   90.00
_cell.angle_gamma   90.00
#
_symmetry.space_group_name_H-M   'P 1'
#
loop_
_entity.id
_entity.type
_entity.pdbx_description
1 polymer ?
#
loop_
_entity_poly.entity_id
_entity_poly.type
_entity_poly.pdbx_seq_one_letter_code
_entity_poly.pdbx_strand_id
1 'polypeptide(L)'
;TFRALRLLQMADVVVYDRLVAPPILDLARRDAEQIYVGKERDNHALSQENINQLLVRLAKEGKRVVRLKGGDPFIFGRGGEEIATLMENGVTFQVVPGITAASGCATYSGIPLTHRDYAQSVVFVTGHLQDGSVNLNWKALAHPNQTTVFYMGLHGVGIVADELIRHGLPQTTPVALIQQGTTQNQRVLICDLRSLEDTVKSEQIKPPTIIIVGEVVKLHETLQWFKPLPGANPRPFGGHSHV
;
A
#
# COMPACT_ATOMS: atom_id res chain seq x y z
N THR A 1 -7.26 -0.62 13.66
CA THR A 1 -7.14 -0.83 15.13
C THR A 1 -8.35 -0.28 15.87
N PHE A 2 -8.61 -0.79 17.09
CA PHE A 2 -9.69 -0.27 17.94
C PHE A 2 -9.54 1.24 18.25
N ARG A 3 -8.31 1.73 18.36
CA ARG A 3 -8.05 3.15 18.56
C ARG A 3 -8.48 3.95 17.33
N ALA A 4 -8.12 3.51 16.13
CA ALA A 4 -8.53 4.16 14.89
C ALA A 4 -10.05 4.19 14.76
N LEU A 5 -10.74 3.08 15.08
CA LEU A 5 -12.21 3.01 15.05
C LEU A 5 -12.84 4.04 16.01
N ARG A 6 -12.36 4.12 17.26
CA ARG A 6 -12.89 5.11 18.22
C ARG A 6 -12.72 6.54 17.74
N LEU A 7 -11.56 6.87 17.17
CA LEU A 7 -11.30 8.21 16.65
C LEU A 7 -12.18 8.52 15.43
N LEU A 8 -12.36 7.55 14.55
CA LEU A 8 -13.21 7.68 13.38
C LEU A 8 -14.68 7.93 13.75
N GLN A 9 -15.17 7.23 14.80
CA GLN A 9 -16.52 7.43 15.34
C GLN A 9 -16.71 8.76 16.08
N MET A 10 -15.63 9.45 16.43
CA MET A 10 -15.68 10.75 17.10
C MET A 10 -15.34 11.92 16.16
N ALA A 11 -14.90 11.65 14.96
CA ALA A 11 -14.47 12.66 14.00
C ALA A 11 -15.62 13.56 13.56
N ASP A 12 -15.35 14.87 13.43
CA ASP A 12 -16.25 15.82 12.78
C ASP A 12 -15.99 15.84 11.27
N VAL A 13 -14.74 15.56 10.86
CA VAL A 13 -14.31 15.50 9.47
C VAL A 13 -13.38 14.31 9.25
N VAL A 14 -13.60 13.56 8.17
CA VAL A 14 -12.72 12.49 7.68
C VAL A 14 -12.15 12.88 6.33
N VAL A 15 -10.84 13.12 6.29
CA VAL A 15 -10.09 13.40 5.05
C VAL A 15 -9.44 12.10 4.57
N TYR A 16 -9.78 11.63 3.38
CA TYR A 16 -9.36 10.30 2.91
C TYR A 16 -8.95 10.28 1.43
N ASP A 17 -8.23 9.24 1.02
CA ASP A 17 -7.77 9.04 -0.35
C ASP A 17 -8.27 7.73 -0.97
N ARG A 18 -7.88 7.49 -2.23
CA ARG A 18 -8.34 6.37 -3.05
C ARG A 18 -8.04 4.97 -2.47
N LEU A 19 -7.02 4.83 -1.62
CA LEU A 19 -6.60 3.52 -1.09
C LEU A 19 -7.37 3.11 0.17
N VAL A 20 -8.32 3.92 0.61
CA VAL A 20 -9.24 3.57 1.69
C VAL A 20 -10.41 2.81 1.11
N ALA A 21 -10.67 1.60 1.63
CA ALA A 21 -11.82 0.81 1.21
C ALA A 21 -13.12 1.41 1.74
N PRO A 22 -14.21 1.50 0.93
CA PRO A 22 -15.49 2.09 1.35
C PRO A 22 -16.05 1.57 2.67
N PRO A 23 -15.99 0.25 2.99
CA PRO A 23 -16.48 -0.25 4.28
C PRO A 23 -15.76 0.33 5.52
N ILE A 24 -14.55 0.87 5.35
CA ILE A 24 -13.84 1.55 6.43
C ILE A 24 -14.39 2.96 6.65
N LEU A 25 -14.79 3.65 5.58
CA LEU A 25 -15.45 4.96 5.67
C LEU A 25 -16.84 4.85 6.32
N ASP A 26 -17.54 3.76 6.08
CA ASP A 26 -18.86 3.48 6.67
C ASP A 26 -18.80 3.35 8.22
N LEU A 27 -17.60 3.16 8.79
CA LEU A 27 -17.40 3.14 10.24
C LEU A 27 -17.30 4.54 10.85
N ALA A 28 -17.21 5.58 10.05
CA ALA A 28 -17.26 6.95 10.53
C ALA A 28 -18.64 7.31 11.08
N ARG A 29 -18.68 8.32 11.94
CA ARG A 29 -19.95 8.89 12.42
C ARG A 29 -20.77 9.37 11.21
N ARG A 30 -22.08 9.10 11.18
CA ARG A 30 -22.95 9.37 10.04
C ARG A 30 -23.02 10.83 9.60
N ASP A 31 -22.85 11.74 10.54
CA ASP A 31 -22.87 13.19 10.34
C ASP A 31 -21.46 13.79 10.17
N ALA A 32 -20.41 12.95 10.14
CA ALA A 32 -19.06 13.42 9.84
C ALA A 32 -18.95 13.86 8.37
N GLU A 33 -18.38 15.03 8.15
CA GLU A 33 -18.03 15.49 6.81
C GLU A 33 -16.95 14.58 6.21
N GLN A 34 -17.15 14.11 4.98
CA GLN A 34 -16.18 13.26 4.28
C GLN A 34 -15.55 14.03 3.12
N ILE A 35 -14.24 14.26 3.19
CA ILE A 35 -13.47 15.01 2.18
C ILE A 35 -12.52 14.07 1.46
N TYR A 36 -12.78 13.83 0.17
CA TYR A 36 -11.89 13.07 -0.69
C TYR A 36 -10.74 13.93 -1.21
N VAL A 37 -9.50 13.46 -1.06
CA VAL A 37 -8.28 14.18 -1.50
C VAL A 37 -7.42 13.36 -2.47
N GLY A 38 -7.91 12.22 -2.94
CA GLY A 38 -7.21 11.37 -3.90
C GLY A 38 -7.24 11.91 -5.34
N LYS A 39 -6.49 11.25 -6.24
CA LYS A 39 -6.52 11.57 -7.68
C LYS A 39 -7.79 11.02 -8.31
N GLU A 40 -8.60 11.87 -8.91
CA GLU A 40 -9.67 11.48 -9.84
C GLU A 40 -9.19 11.60 -11.30
N ARG A 41 -9.81 10.85 -12.21
CA ARG A 41 -9.40 10.80 -13.63
C ARG A 41 -9.47 12.17 -14.32
N ASP A 42 -10.37 13.05 -13.91
CA ASP A 42 -10.71 14.31 -14.58
C ASP A 42 -10.50 15.56 -13.70
N ASN A 43 -10.06 15.42 -12.45
CA ASN A 43 -9.80 16.52 -11.55
C ASN A 43 -8.33 16.53 -11.10
N HIS A 44 -7.71 17.72 -11.11
CA HIS A 44 -6.36 17.88 -10.58
C HIS A 44 -6.31 17.42 -9.12
N ALA A 45 -5.56 16.34 -8.85
CA ALA A 45 -5.31 15.91 -7.48
C ALA A 45 -4.81 17.10 -6.66
N LEU A 46 -5.33 17.24 -5.45
CA LEU A 46 -4.74 18.17 -4.52
C LEU A 46 -3.25 17.83 -4.36
N SER A 47 -2.39 18.84 -4.46
CA SER A 47 -0.98 18.64 -4.14
C SER A 47 -0.85 18.21 -2.67
N GLN A 48 0.25 17.55 -2.31
CA GLN A 48 0.47 17.19 -0.90
C GLN A 48 0.44 18.44 -0.01
N GLU A 49 0.99 19.55 -0.48
CA GLU A 49 0.94 20.83 0.22
C GLU A 49 -0.51 21.29 0.49
N ASN A 50 -1.37 21.19 -0.51
CA ASN A 50 -2.79 21.57 -0.35
C ASN A 50 -3.52 20.65 0.64
N ILE A 51 -3.18 19.35 0.67
CA ILE A 51 -3.71 18.44 1.67
C ILE A 51 -3.26 18.84 3.08
N ASN A 52 -1.97 19.15 3.24
CA ASN A 52 -1.41 19.58 4.52
C ASN A 52 -2.10 20.85 5.02
N GLN A 53 -2.26 21.85 4.16
CA GLN A 53 -2.93 23.11 4.51
C GLN A 53 -4.43 22.92 4.81
N LEU A 54 -5.11 22.01 4.10
CA LEU A 54 -6.47 21.63 4.41
C LEU A 54 -6.60 21.08 5.84
N LEU A 55 -5.71 20.17 6.23
CA LEU A 55 -5.70 19.58 7.58
C LEU A 55 -5.48 20.66 8.66
N VAL A 56 -4.53 21.58 8.44
CA VAL A 56 -4.26 22.70 9.34
C VAL A 56 -5.50 23.59 9.49
N ARG A 57 -6.13 23.96 8.37
CA ARG A 57 -7.32 24.81 8.36
C ARG A 57 -8.46 24.20 9.16
N LEU A 58 -8.81 22.94 8.88
CA LEU A 58 -9.89 22.24 9.55
C LEU A 58 -9.64 22.09 11.06
N ALA A 59 -8.39 21.84 11.47
CA ALA A 59 -8.03 21.76 12.87
C ALA A 59 -8.13 23.12 13.58
N LYS A 60 -7.71 24.22 12.91
CA LYS A 60 -7.84 25.59 13.45
C LYS A 60 -9.30 26.08 13.54
N GLU A 61 -10.20 25.49 12.75
CA GLU A 61 -11.66 25.68 12.89
C GLU A 61 -12.24 24.93 14.11
N GLY A 62 -11.41 24.25 14.90
CA GLY A 62 -11.82 23.51 16.09
C GLY A 62 -12.45 22.14 15.80
N LYS A 63 -12.37 21.64 14.56
CA LYS A 63 -12.91 20.35 14.17
C LYS A 63 -11.99 19.19 14.63
N ARG A 64 -12.58 18.09 15.03
CA ARG A 64 -11.87 16.82 15.23
C ARG A 64 -11.67 16.15 13.87
N VAL A 65 -10.45 16.28 13.32
CA VAL A 65 -10.12 15.80 11.99
C VAL A 65 -9.46 14.43 12.06
N VAL A 66 -9.94 13.49 11.28
CA VAL A 66 -9.26 12.22 11.00
C VAL A 66 -8.72 12.24 9.58
N ARG A 67 -7.40 12.16 9.42
CA ARG A 67 -6.77 11.83 8.15
C ARG A 67 -6.71 10.31 8.02
N LEU A 68 -7.61 9.75 7.25
CA LEU A 68 -7.73 8.31 7.05
C LEU A 68 -6.90 7.88 5.82
N LYS A 69 -6.00 6.91 6.02
CA LYS A 69 -5.06 6.43 5.00
C LYS A 69 -5.16 4.91 4.88
N GLY A 70 -5.00 4.38 3.68
CA GLY A 70 -4.83 2.94 3.48
C GLY A 70 -3.44 2.50 3.99
N GLY A 71 -3.37 1.42 4.76
CA GLY A 71 -2.12 0.91 5.29
C GLY A 71 -1.68 1.57 6.60
N ASP A 72 -0.40 1.89 6.68
CA ASP A 72 0.22 2.58 7.81
C ASP A 72 0.69 3.99 7.38
N PRO A 73 0.42 5.05 8.16
CA PRO A 73 0.73 6.43 7.76
C PRO A 73 2.24 6.70 7.58
N PHE A 74 3.11 5.93 8.25
CA PHE A 74 4.56 6.11 8.21
C PHE A 74 5.30 5.16 7.28
N ILE A 75 4.60 4.19 6.67
CA ILE A 75 5.18 3.27 5.68
C ILE A 75 4.71 3.69 4.28
N PHE A 76 5.55 4.47 3.57
CA PHE A 76 5.26 5.03 2.24
C PHE A 76 3.93 5.78 2.12
N GLY A 77 3.43 6.30 3.25
CA GLY A 77 2.15 7.00 3.36
C GLY A 77 2.26 8.52 3.43
N ARG A 78 3.47 9.10 3.37
CA ARG A 78 3.75 10.54 3.49
C ARG A 78 3.24 11.18 4.79
N GLY A 79 2.89 10.37 5.80
CA GLY A 79 2.38 10.88 7.08
C GLY A 79 3.37 11.80 7.79
N GLY A 80 4.69 11.59 7.61
CA GLY A 80 5.71 12.47 8.16
C GLY A 80 5.62 13.90 7.62
N GLU A 81 5.32 14.09 6.33
CA GLU A 81 5.13 15.42 5.72
C GLU A 81 3.86 16.11 6.25
N GLU A 82 2.76 15.34 6.39
CA GLU A 82 1.51 15.87 6.94
C GLU A 82 1.68 16.38 8.39
N ILE A 83 2.32 15.59 9.25
CA ILE A 83 2.52 15.99 10.66
C ILE A 83 3.55 17.10 10.84
N ALA A 84 4.60 17.18 10.01
CA ALA A 84 5.56 18.28 10.06
C ALA A 84 4.84 19.62 9.88
N THR A 85 3.98 19.72 8.86
CA THR A 85 3.16 20.93 8.62
C THR A 85 2.21 21.22 9.79
N LEU A 86 1.60 20.21 10.40
CA LEU A 86 0.74 20.41 11.58
C LEU A 86 1.53 20.97 12.77
N MET A 87 2.73 20.44 13.04
CA MET A 87 3.62 20.91 14.11
C MET A 87 4.02 22.38 13.91
N GLU A 88 4.45 22.73 12.69
CA GLU A 88 4.82 24.11 12.32
C GLU A 88 3.69 25.11 12.54
N ASN A 89 2.44 24.64 12.44
CA ASN A 89 1.24 25.45 12.65
C ASN A 89 0.66 25.36 14.07
N GLY A 90 1.34 24.70 15.02
CA GLY A 90 0.91 24.56 16.41
C GLY A 90 -0.34 23.69 16.59
N VAL A 91 -0.65 22.82 15.64
CA VAL A 91 -1.78 21.91 15.71
C VAL A 91 -1.37 20.64 16.46
N THR A 92 -2.13 20.28 17.50
CA THR A 92 -1.94 19.01 18.22
C THR A 92 -2.48 17.85 17.41
N PHE A 93 -1.77 16.74 17.39
CA PHE A 93 -2.16 15.53 16.64
C PHE A 93 -1.75 14.25 17.40
N GLN A 94 -2.26 13.14 16.90
CA GLN A 94 -1.79 11.81 17.26
C GLN A 94 -1.70 10.95 16.02
N VAL A 95 -0.75 10.03 15.97
CA VAL A 95 -0.60 9.06 14.89
C VAL A 95 -1.03 7.69 15.40
N VAL A 96 -1.89 7.03 14.64
CA VAL A 96 -2.35 5.68 14.95
C VAL A 96 -1.73 4.72 13.95
N PRO A 97 -0.92 3.75 14.37
CA PRO A 97 -0.33 2.77 13.46
C PRO A 97 -1.42 1.90 12.82
N GLY A 98 -1.15 1.49 11.60
CA GLY A 98 -2.04 0.66 10.80
C GLY A 98 -1.38 -0.64 10.31
N ILE A 99 -2.12 -1.41 9.52
CA ILE A 99 -1.59 -2.60 8.85
C ILE A 99 -1.03 -2.14 7.50
N THR A 100 0.30 -2.08 7.40
CA THR A 100 0.94 -1.71 6.13
C THR A 100 0.59 -2.71 5.02
N ALA A 101 0.56 -2.25 3.77
CA ALA A 101 0.16 -3.08 2.63
C ALA A 101 1.01 -4.36 2.49
N ALA A 102 2.30 -4.33 2.82
CA ALA A 102 3.14 -5.52 2.83
C ALA A 102 2.59 -6.60 3.76
N SER A 103 2.25 -6.24 5.02
CA SER A 103 1.70 -7.20 5.98
C SER A 103 0.31 -7.69 5.57
N GLY A 104 -0.57 -6.80 5.14
CA GLY A 104 -1.92 -7.17 4.72
C GLY A 104 -1.92 -8.09 3.50
N CYS A 105 -1.22 -7.72 2.43
CA CYS A 105 -1.11 -8.51 1.21
C CYS A 105 -0.46 -9.88 1.47
N ALA A 106 0.64 -9.90 2.22
CA ALA A 106 1.36 -11.13 2.56
C ALA A 106 0.46 -12.12 3.34
N THR A 107 -0.21 -11.63 4.38
CA THR A 107 -1.14 -12.45 5.19
C THR A 107 -2.26 -13.03 4.34
N TYR A 108 -2.93 -12.20 3.54
CA TYR A 108 -4.05 -12.65 2.70
C TYR A 108 -3.63 -13.49 1.49
N SER A 109 -2.34 -13.53 1.19
CA SER A 109 -1.77 -14.42 0.17
C SER A 109 -1.17 -15.69 0.75
N GLY A 110 -1.16 -15.88 2.07
CA GLY A 110 -0.48 -17.02 2.69
C GLY A 110 1.04 -17.00 2.47
N ILE A 111 1.65 -15.81 2.42
CA ILE A 111 3.09 -15.63 2.25
C ILE A 111 3.64 -14.96 3.51
N PRO A 112 4.18 -15.70 4.48
CA PRO A 112 4.82 -15.07 5.63
C PRO A 112 6.07 -14.30 5.17
N LEU A 113 6.19 -13.04 5.54
CA LEU A 113 7.33 -12.20 5.12
C LEU A 113 8.66 -12.65 5.75
N THR A 114 8.61 -13.37 6.86
CA THR A 114 9.77 -14.01 7.51
C THR A 114 9.45 -15.46 7.80
N HIS A 115 10.45 -16.31 7.68
CA HIS A 115 10.31 -17.73 7.99
C HIS A 115 11.68 -18.29 8.37
N ARG A 116 11.75 -19.16 9.39
CA ARG A 116 13.00 -19.74 9.90
C ARG A 116 13.89 -20.30 8.80
N ASP A 117 13.30 -21.00 7.83
CA ASP A 117 14.04 -21.74 6.81
C ASP A 117 14.21 -20.98 5.49
N TYR A 118 13.46 -19.85 5.29
CA TYR A 118 13.45 -19.14 4.00
C TYR A 118 13.97 -17.70 4.09
N ALA A 119 13.61 -16.96 5.14
CA ALA A 119 14.02 -15.56 5.26
C ALA A 119 14.03 -15.07 6.72
N GLN A 120 15.18 -14.63 7.20
CA GLN A 120 15.37 -14.07 8.54
C GLN A 120 15.24 -12.54 8.56
N SER A 121 15.14 -11.91 7.39
CA SER A 121 14.99 -10.46 7.24
C SER A 121 13.95 -10.11 6.21
N VAL A 122 13.32 -8.93 6.38
CA VAL A 122 12.42 -8.33 5.40
C VAL A 122 12.80 -6.88 5.18
N VAL A 123 12.82 -6.46 3.93
CA VAL A 123 13.09 -5.08 3.55
C VAL A 123 11.93 -4.54 2.75
N PHE A 124 11.42 -3.37 3.12
CA PHE A 124 10.41 -2.63 2.38
C PHE A 124 11.07 -1.52 1.59
N VAL A 125 10.81 -1.47 0.31
CA VAL A 125 11.36 -0.46 -0.60
C VAL A 125 10.27 0.13 -1.48
N THR A 126 10.48 1.37 -1.93
CA THR A 126 9.65 1.96 -2.98
C THR A 126 10.31 1.78 -4.33
N GLY A 127 9.56 1.25 -5.28
CA GLY A 127 9.96 1.19 -6.70
C GLY A 127 9.53 2.43 -7.49
N HIS A 128 9.14 3.51 -6.80
CA HIS A 128 8.73 4.75 -7.45
C HIS A 128 9.93 5.42 -8.13
N LEU A 129 9.80 5.61 -9.44
CA LEU A 129 10.79 6.28 -10.28
C LEU A 129 10.55 7.80 -10.20
N GLN A 130 11.53 8.57 -9.70
CA GLN A 130 11.43 10.03 -9.75
C GLN A 130 11.80 10.59 -11.13
N ASP A 131 12.64 9.87 -11.89
CA ASP A 131 13.22 10.32 -13.16
C ASP A 131 13.46 9.17 -14.16
N GLY A 132 12.74 8.05 -13.98
CA GLY A 132 12.95 6.84 -14.78
C GLY A 132 14.08 5.95 -14.25
N SER A 133 14.78 6.34 -13.19
CA SER A 133 15.82 5.53 -12.53
C SER A 133 15.36 5.09 -11.13
N VAL A 134 15.53 3.80 -10.83
CA VAL A 134 15.32 3.26 -9.47
C VAL A 134 16.68 3.27 -8.77
N ASN A 135 16.97 4.36 -8.07
CA ASN A 135 18.25 4.47 -7.33
C ASN A 135 18.12 3.78 -5.96
N LEU A 136 18.26 2.46 -5.95
CA LEU A 136 18.24 1.63 -4.75
C LEU A 136 19.61 0.99 -4.51
N ASN A 137 19.88 0.64 -3.26
CA ASN A 137 21.08 -0.16 -2.93
C ASN A 137 20.82 -1.64 -3.29
N TRP A 138 20.89 -1.94 -4.59
CA TRP A 138 20.61 -3.27 -5.13
C TRP A 138 21.42 -4.38 -4.50
N LYS A 139 22.68 -4.11 -4.16
CA LYS A 139 23.55 -5.08 -3.47
C LYS A 139 22.97 -5.50 -2.11
N ALA A 140 22.35 -4.58 -1.39
CA ALA A 140 21.70 -4.89 -0.12
C ALA A 140 20.35 -5.57 -0.28
N LEU A 141 19.70 -5.38 -1.43
CA LEU A 141 18.40 -6.00 -1.74
C LEU A 141 18.52 -7.41 -2.32
N ALA A 142 19.60 -7.68 -3.06
CA ALA A 142 19.88 -8.98 -3.66
C ALA A 142 20.58 -9.94 -2.66
N HIS A 143 19.99 -10.10 -1.48
CA HIS A 143 20.54 -10.95 -0.43
C HIS A 143 19.76 -12.27 -0.31
N PRO A 144 20.42 -13.44 -0.29
CA PRO A 144 19.75 -14.71 0.01
C PRO A 144 19.16 -14.68 1.43
N ASN A 145 18.12 -15.44 1.67
CA ASN A 145 17.39 -15.50 2.95
C ASN A 145 16.80 -14.16 3.42
N GLN A 146 16.54 -13.26 2.49
CA GLN A 146 15.84 -12.00 2.71
C GLN A 146 14.59 -11.95 1.85
N THR A 147 13.52 -11.40 2.40
CA THR A 147 12.33 -11.03 1.63
C THR A 147 12.40 -9.56 1.29
N THR A 148 12.27 -9.21 0.01
CA THR A 148 12.18 -7.82 -0.42
C THR A 148 10.77 -7.52 -0.91
N VAL A 149 10.14 -6.48 -0.35
CA VAL A 149 8.78 -6.06 -0.71
C VAL A 149 8.82 -4.70 -1.38
N PHE A 150 8.40 -4.64 -2.65
CA PHE A 150 8.35 -3.40 -3.40
C PHE A 150 6.95 -2.79 -3.37
N TYR A 151 6.89 -1.55 -2.90
CA TYR A 151 5.75 -0.66 -3.02
C TYR A 151 5.89 0.16 -4.30
N MET A 152 4.78 0.43 -4.99
CA MET A 152 4.74 1.27 -6.19
C MET A 152 5.74 0.86 -7.29
N GLY A 153 6.17 -0.40 -7.30
CA GLY A 153 7.23 -0.91 -8.18
C GLY A 153 6.75 -1.39 -9.56
N LEU A 154 5.45 -1.35 -9.85
CA LEU A 154 4.90 -1.99 -11.03
C LEU A 154 5.41 -1.39 -12.36
N HIS A 155 5.61 -0.07 -12.41
CA HIS A 155 6.12 0.60 -13.62
C HIS A 155 7.59 0.33 -13.91
N GLY A 156 8.37 0.00 -12.87
CA GLY A 156 9.81 -0.31 -12.99
C GLY A 156 10.13 -1.79 -12.85
N VAL A 157 9.16 -2.67 -13.04
CA VAL A 157 9.28 -4.10 -12.70
C VAL A 157 10.39 -4.80 -13.48
N GLY A 158 10.64 -4.45 -14.74
CA GLY A 158 11.75 -4.98 -15.52
C GLY A 158 13.11 -4.57 -14.93
N ILE A 159 13.27 -3.29 -14.56
CA ILE A 159 14.48 -2.80 -13.89
C ILE A 159 14.70 -3.52 -12.56
N VAL A 160 13.64 -3.73 -11.79
CA VAL A 160 13.72 -4.48 -10.52
C VAL A 160 14.25 -5.89 -10.75
N ALA A 161 13.71 -6.60 -11.75
CA ALA A 161 14.15 -7.95 -12.07
C ALA A 161 15.63 -7.99 -12.51
N ASP A 162 16.00 -7.15 -13.47
CA ASP A 162 17.35 -7.09 -14.04
C ASP A 162 18.39 -6.73 -12.97
N GLU A 163 18.10 -5.73 -12.13
CA GLU A 163 19.02 -5.29 -11.10
C GLU A 163 19.22 -6.34 -9.99
N LEU A 164 18.16 -7.00 -9.55
CA LEU A 164 18.26 -8.07 -8.56
C LEU A 164 19.07 -9.25 -9.10
N ILE A 165 18.85 -9.64 -10.35
CA ILE A 165 19.62 -10.70 -11.02
C ILE A 165 21.08 -10.28 -11.18
N ARG A 166 21.35 -9.06 -11.67
CA ARG A 166 22.72 -8.53 -11.86
C ARG A 166 23.51 -8.50 -10.55
N HIS A 167 22.84 -8.29 -9.42
CA HIS A 167 23.46 -8.23 -8.10
C HIS A 167 23.46 -9.57 -7.35
N GLY A 168 23.09 -10.67 -8.00
CA GLY A 168 23.38 -12.02 -7.52
C GLY A 168 22.20 -12.89 -7.14
N LEU A 169 20.94 -12.41 -7.25
CA LEU A 169 19.82 -13.33 -7.08
C LEU A 169 19.66 -14.24 -8.31
N PRO A 170 19.35 -15.52 -8.11
CA PRO A 170 19.01 -16.43 -9.20
C PRO A 170 17.82 -15.90 -10.02
N GLN A 171 17.85 -16.10 -11.33
CA GLN A 171 16.72 -15.78 -12.22
C GLN A 171 15.42 -16.50 -11.82
N THR A 172 15.57 -17.64 -11.16
CA THR A 172 14.47 -18.49 -10.65
C THR A 172 13.97 -18.07 -9.27
N THR A 173 14.49 -16.98 -8.69
CA THR A 173 14.00 -16.46 -7.40
C THR A 173 12.51 -16.17 -7.49
N PRO A 174 11.69 -16.75 -6.59
CA PRO A 174 10.25 -16.62 -6.67
C PRO A 174 9.78 -15.19 -6.40
N VAL A 175 8.73 -14.79 -7.13
CA VAL A 175 8.08 -13.49 -7.00
C VAL A 175 6.57 -13.67 -6.91
N ALA A 176 5.94 -12.94 -5.99
CA ALA A 176 4.49 -12.82 -5.91
C ALA A 176 4.05 -11.40 -6.26
N LEU A 177 3.10 -11.29 -7.19
CA LEU A 177 2.38 -10.07 -7.53
C LEU A 177 1.00 -10.12 -6.86
N ILE A 178 0.75 -9.22 -5.92
CA ILE A 178 -0.51 -9.20 -5.18
C ILE A 178 -1.25 -7.92 -5.52
N GLN A 179 -2.19 -8.04 -6.46
CA GLN A 179 -3.04 -6.94 -6.92
C GLN A 179 -4.28 -6.83 -6.03
N GLN A 180 -4.64 -5.61 -5.65
CA GLN A 180 -5.81 -5.28 -4.81
C GLN A 180 -5.91 -6.15 -3.55
N GLY A 181 -4.77 -6.38 -2.90
CA GLY A 181 -4.67 -7.25 -1.74
C GLY A 181 -5.69 -6.94 -0.64
N THR A 182 -6.13 -7.97 0.08
CA THR A 182 -7.13 -7.95 1.16
C THR A 182 -8.57 -7.63 0.73
N THR A 183 -8.82 -7.41 -0.54
CA THR A 183 -10.16 -7.13 -1.07
C THR A 183 -10.75 -8.36 -1.78
N GLN A 184 -12.05 -8.32 -2.06
CA GLN A 184 -12.70 -9.36 -2.87
C GLN A 184 -12.20 -9.41 -4.32
N ASN A 185 -11.43 -8.42 -4.77
CA ASN A 185 -10.78 -8.37 -6.08
C ASN A 185 -9.31 -8.80 -6.04
N GLN A 186 -8.85 -9.34 -4.92
CA GLN A 186 -7.46 -9.78 -4.80
C GLN A 186 -7.11 -10.79 -5.88
N ARG A 187 -6.01 -10.52 -6.60
CA ARG A 187 -5.36 -11.50 -7.48
C ARG A 187 -3.94 -11.72 -6.99
N VAL A 188 -3.56 -12.98 -6.89
CA VAL A 188 -2.18 -13.38 -6.56
C VAL A 188 -1.62 -14.14 -7.76
N LEU A 189 -0.49 -13.67 -8.28
CA LEU A 189 0.22 -14.29 -9.38
C LEU A 189 1.63 -14.63 -8.91
N ILE A 190 2.02 -15.87 -9.10
CA ILE A 190 3.35 -16.37 -8.75
C ILE A 190 4.15 -16.54 -10.04
N CYS A 191 5.35 -15.99 -10.07
CA CYS A 191 6.31 -16.12 -11.15
C CYS A 191 7.75 -16.17 -10.59
N ASP A 192 8.74 -16.02 -11.44
CA ASP A 192 10.13 -15.83 -11.05
C ASP A 192 10.68 -14.48 -11.58
N LEU A 193 11.88 -14.08 -11.17
CA LEU A 193 12.47 -12.82 -11.62
C LEU A 193 12.60 -12.77 -13.15
N ARG A 194 12.93 -13.88 -13.81
CA ARG A 194 13.09 -13.95 -15.27
C ARG A 194 11.80 -13.63 -16.02
N SER A 195 10.66 -14.13 -15.51
CA SER A 195 9.35 -14.01 -16.16
C SER A 195 8.52 -12.84 -15.64
N LEU A 196 9.04 -12.08 -14.67
CA LEU A 196 8.28 -11.07 -13.93
C LEU A 196 7.67 -9.99 -14.84
N GLU A 197 8.45 -9.42 -15.75
CA GLU A 197 7.98 -8.36 -16.64
C GLU A 197 6.93 -8.87 -17.63
N ASP A 198 7.16 -10.05 -18.22
CA ASP A 198 6.22 -10.68 -19.15
C ASP A 198 4.90 -11.07 -18.45
N THR A 199 4.99 -11.53 -17.20
CA THR A 199 3.80 -11.83 -16.38
C THR A 199 2.97 -10.58 -16.14
N VAL A 200 3.60 -9.45 -15.80
CA VAL A 200 2.87 -8.18 -15.61
C VAL A 200 2.17 -7.74 -16.88
N LYS A 201 2.81 -7.88 -18.05
CA LYS A 201 2.25 -7.49 -19.35
C LYS A 201 1.12 -8.43 -19.78
N SER A 202 1.36 -9.73 -19.79
CA SER A 202 0.38 -10.74 -20.26
C SER A 202 -0.88 -10.77 -19.39
N GLU A 203 -0.72 -10.68 -18.07
CA GLU A 203 -1.81 -10.69 -17.09
C GLU A 203 -2.46 -9.31 -16.87
N GLN A 204 -1.98 -8.28 -17.56
CA GLN A 204 -2.48 -6.90 -17.47
C GLN A 204 -2.58 -6.38 -16.03
N ILE A 205 -1.56 -6.65 -15.22
CA ILE A 205 -1.53 -6.26 -13.81
C ILE A 205 -1.53 -4.72 -13.69
N LYS A 206 -2.38 -4.20 -12.80
CA LYS A 206 -2.57 -2.77 -12.58
C LYS A 206 -2.40 -2.39 -11.10
N PRO A 207 -2.01 -1.14 -10.81
CA PRO A 207 -2.02 -0.65 -9.43
C PRO A 207 -3.44 -0.66 -8.80
N PRO A 208 -3.57 -0.84 -7.48
CA PRO A 208 -2.49 -1.07 -6.53
C PRO A 208 -2.01 -2.53 -6.55
N THR A 209 -0.69 -2.72 -6.54
CA THR A 209 -0.04 -4.03 -6.50
C THR A 209 1.19 -3.99 -5.60
N ILE A 210 1.33 -4.97 -4.72
CA ILE A 210 2.53 -5.25 -3.94
C ILE A 210 3.31 -6.36 -4.65
N ILE A 211 4.64 -6.22 -4.70
CA ILE A 211 5.55 -7.23 -5.25
C ILE A 211 6.38 -7.78 -4.10
N ILE A 212 6.34 -9.08 -3.89
CA ILE A 212 7.15 -9.79 -2.88
C ILE A 212 8.16 -10.66 -3.61
N VAL A 213 9.44 -10.47 -3.33
CA VAL A 213 10.56 -11.25 -3.90
C VAL A 213 11.24 -12.02 -2.80
N GLY A 214 11.44 -13.32 -3.01
CA GLY A 214 12.17 -14.19 -2.08
C GLY A 214 11.56 -15.58 -1.92
N GLU A 215 12.32 -16.45 -1.28
CA GLU A 215 12.00 -17.87 -1.13
C GLU A 215 10.69 -18.15 -0.34
N VAL A 216 10.27 -17.21 0.52
CA VAL A 216 8.98 -17.29 1.25
C VAL A 216 7.77 -17.39 0.34
N VAL A 217 7.89 -16.92 -0.91
CA VAL A 217 6.80 -16.97 -1.90
C VAL A 217 6.37 -18.41 -2.20
N LYS A 218 7.27 -19.39 -2.09
CA LYS A 218 6.96 -20.82 -2.25
C LYS A 218 5.91 -21.32 -1.26
N LEU A 219 5.78 -20.68 -0.11
CA LEU A 219 4.81 -21.05 0.91
C LEU A 219 3.36 -20.73 0.51
N HIS A 220 3.17 -19.85 -0.49
CA HIS A 220 1.83 -19.54 -1.01
C HIS A 220 1.03 -20.81 -1.36
N GLU A 221 1.64 -21.75 -2.04
CA GLU A 221 0.98 -22.99 -2.50
C GLU A 221 0.33 -23.77 -1.36
N THR A 222 0.98 -23.79 -0.21
CA THR A 222 0.51 -24.58 0.96
C THR A 222 -0.26 -23.75 1.98
N LEU A 223 -0.03 -22.43 2.05
CA LEU A 223 -0.57 -21.57 3.10
C LEU A 223 -1.68 -20.64 2.63
N GLN A 224 -2.03 -20.60 1.34
CA GLN A 224 -3.12 -19.79 0.86
C GLN A 224 -4.45 -20.21 1.48
N TRP A 225 -5.10 -19.28 2.15
CA TRP A 225 -6.35 -19.52 2.86
C TRP A 225 -7.49 -18.62 2.38
N PHE A 226 -7.15 -17.42 1.91
CA PHE A 226 -8.13 -16.44 1.46
C PHE A 226 -8.54 -16.74 0.01
N LYS A 227 -9.84 -16.91 -0.18
CA LYS A 227 -10.45 -17.07 -1.51
C LYS A 227 -11.49 -15.97 -1.68
N PRO A 228 -11.30 -15.05 -2.64
CA PRO A 228 -12.33 -14.08 -3.00
C PRO A 228 -13.65 -14.80 -3.34
N LEU A 229 -14.77 -14.27 -2.88
CA LEU A 229 -16.08 -14.86 -3.17
C LEU A 229 -16.40 -14.70 -4.66
N PRO A 230 -16.76 -15.77 -5.40
CA PRO A 230 -17.19 -15.65 -6.78
C PRO A 230 -18.42 -14.77 -6.88
N GLY A 231 -18.42 -13.78 -7.80
CA GLY A 231 -19.57 -12.91 -8.04
C GLY A 231 -19.74 -11.76 -7.04
N ALA A 232 -18.93 -11.63 -6.02
CA ALA A 232 -18.87 -10.40 -5.28
C ALA A 232 -18.48 -9.30 -6.28
N ASN A 233 -19.39 -8.33 -6.50
CA ASN A 233 -19.08 -7.14 -7.29
C ASN A 233 -18.53 -6.08 -6.32
N PRO A 234 -17.23 -6.14 -5.99
CA PRO A 234 -16.67 -5.25 -5.00
C PRO A 234 -16.56 -3.88 -5.66
N ARG A 235 -16.99 -2.86 -4.97
CA ARG A 235 -16.69 -1.49 -5.39
C ARG A 235 -15.17 -1.37 -5.55
N PRO A 236 -14.67 -1.04 -6.74
CA PRO A 236 -13.23 -0.87 -6.91
C PRO A 236 -12.75 0.25 -6.00
N PHE A 237 -11.48 0.20 -5.59
CA PHE A 237 -10.86 1.34 -4.91
C PHE A 237 -11.15 2.62 -5.67
N GLY A 238 -11.79 3.61 -5.03
CA GLY A 238 -12.14 4.90 -5.64
C GLY A 238 -13.49 4.97 -6.37
N GLY A 239 -14.32 3.94 -6.31
CA GLY A 239 -15.69 4.02 -6.81
C GLY A 239 -16.60 4.78 -5.84
N HIS A 240 -16.85 6.08 -6.08
CA HIS A 240 -17.91 6.81 -5.39
C HIS A 240 -19.23 6.49 -6.07
N SER A 241 -20.20 5.97 -5.30
CA SER A 241 -21.60 6.08 -5.70
C SER A 241 -22.03 7.51 -5.34
N HIS A 242 -22.24 8.35 -6.33
CA HIS A 242 -23.08 9.51 -6.14
C HIS A 242 -24.49 8.99 -5.78
N VAL A 243 -24.92 9.24 -4.55
CA VAL A 243 -26.33 9.25 -4.16
C VAL A 243 -26.72 10.69 -3.95
#